data_48357527a181a7438a2a7221b5dc76e6
#
_entry.id   48357527a181a7438a2a7221b5dc76e6
#
_cell.length_a   1.000
_cell.length_b   1.000
_cell.length_c   1.000
_cell.angle_alpha   90.00
_cell.angle_beta   90.00
_cell.angle_gamma   90.00
#
_symmetry.space_group_name_H-M   'P 1'
#
loop_
_entity.id
_entity.type
_entity.pdbx_description
1 polymer ?
#
loop_
_entity_poly.entity_id
_entity_poly.type
_entity_poly.pdbx_seq_one_letter_code
_entity_poly.pdbx_strand_id
1 'polypeptide(L)'
;MKISFPLLVLAALSTALVAQEKKPEPPKPAAPTTAPTTAPKAATPAPAAKATATPPAPAKVEAKPAAKPATAPVPAKPEAKPATPAPKPAAPAPKPTAKAETKPATPPPAPKPLASFPDKALEAAVRRQVFAKRDNQEPLTVEDVSTVAIIEARKAGIKDLTGLDKCTALASLTLPENQITSVAALKGLERLQFIDLADNQVADIAPLATCKALQYIALTRNKVTDVSALGSISSLTSLYLAGNQIKDASPLFKLPKVWTLYLEGNQISSIAGIGGLKWLSMLSLKGNAIADLSPLEPLTDLQFVFLENNKITDLTPLHRMWKKDNEGAREWAPYCQIDLTGNPLDENAKKLVEELKKAGARITP
;
A
#
# COMPACT_ATOMS: atom_id res chain seq x y z
N MET A 1 19.50 15.32 -1.29
CA MET A 1 19.08 15.07 -2.69
C MET A 1 17.66 14.52 -2.62
N LYS A 2 16.65 15.41 -2.77
CA LYS A 2 15.24 15.05 -2.64
C LYS A 2 14.82 14.24 -3.87
N ILE A 3 14.57 12.94 -3.69
CA ILE A 3 14.09 12.07 -4.76
C ILE A 3 12.57 12.25 -4.83
N SER A 4 12.10 12.80 -5.93
CA SER A 4 10.67 12.95 -6.23
C SER A 4 10.11 11.58 -6.59
N PHE A 5 9.24 11.02 -5.74
CA PHE A 5 8.54 9.76 -6.01
C PHE A 5 7.32 10.02 -6.91
N PRO A 6 7.00 9.15 -7.84
CA PRO A 6 5.88 9.36 -8.74
C PRO A 6 4.52 9.26 -8.03
N LEU A 7 3.61 10.12 -8.44
CA LEU A 7 2.26 10.39 -7.92
C LEU A 7 1.31 9.14 -7.84
N LEU A 8 1.73 7.99 -8.37
CA LEU A 8 0.88 6.80 -8.48
C LEU A 8 0.64 6.08 -7.14
N VAL A 9 1.48 6.31 -6.12
CA VAL A 9 1.34 5.66 -4.81
C VAL A 9 0.27 6.34 -3.94
N LEU A 10 -0.06 7.59 -4.22
CA LEU A 10 -1.05 8.35 -3.42
C LEU A 10 -2.50 7.92 -3.68
N ALA A 11 -2.82 7.39 -4.86
CA ALA A 11 -4.18 6.96 -5.22
C ALA A 11 -4.61 5.66 -4.50
N ALA A 12 -3.67 4.79 -4.13
CA ALA A 12 -3.98 3.56 -3.40
C ALA A 12 -4.24 3.80 -1.90
N LEU A 13 -3.74 4.92 -1.34
CA LEU A 13 -3.93 5.28 0.07
C LEU A 13 -5.35 5.76 0.40
N SER A 14 -6.07 6.36 -0.55
CA SER A 14 -7.41 6.90 -0.29
C SER A 14 -8.51 5.83 -0.20
N THR A 15 -8.35 4.66 -0.80
CA THR A 15 -9.34 3.58 -0.76
C THR A 15 -9.24 2.68 0.47
N ALA A 16 -8.09 2.60 1.12
CA ALA A 16 -7.92 1.82 2.33
C ALA A 16 -8.48 2.51 3.60
N LEU A 17 -8.56 3.85 3.61
CA LEU A 17 -9.01 4.63 4.77
C LEU A 17 -10.54 4.74 4.88
N VAL A 18 -11.29 4.56 3.80
CA VAL A 18 -12.77 4.71 3.77
C VAL A 18 -13.51 3.43 4.22
N ALA A 19 -12.85 2.28 4.36
CA ALA A 19 -13.48 1.01 4.70
C ALA A 19 -13.61 0.74 6.22
N GLN A 20 -13.28 1.68 7.11
CA GLN A 20 -13.26 1.44 8.57
C GLN A 20 -14.51 1.88 9.34
N GLU A 21 -15.56 2.36 8.70
CA GLU A 21 -16.81 2.69 9.42
C GLU A 21 -18.00 1.83 8.96
N LYS A 22 -18.17 0.65 9.59
CA LYS A 22 -19.47 0.08 9.99
C LYS A 22 -19.26 -1.14 10.88
N LYS A 23 -19.27 -0.90 12.17
CA LYS A 23 -19.43 -1.93 13.20
C LYS A 23 -20.91 -2.27 13.32
N PRO A 24 -21.32 -3.56 13.32
CA PRO A 24 -22.70 -3.90 13.62
C PRO A 24 -23.02 -3.63 15.11
N GLU A 25 -24.16 -3.01 15.35
CA GLU A 25 -24.71 -2.80 16.70
C GLU A 25 -24.98 -4.13 17.42
N PRO A 26 -24.70 -4.22 18.72
CA PRO A 26 -25.11 -5.39 19.51
C PRO A 26 -26.62 -5.37 19.78
N PRO A 27 -27.26 -6.55 19.94
CA PRO A 27 -28.70 -6.65 20.15
C PRO A 27 -29.08 -6.05 21.51
N LYS A 28 -30.20 -5.32 21.50
CA LYS A 28 -30.84 -4.64 22.62
C LYS A 28 -31.34 -5.67 23.66
N PRO A 29 -31.00 -5.53 24.95
CA PRO A 29 -31.59 -6.40 25.96
C PRO A 29 -33.04 -6.00 26.25
N ALA A 30 -33.87 -7.01 26.48
CA ALA A 30 -35.29 -6.91 26.79
C ALA A 30 -35.51 -6.26 28.17
N ALA A 31 -36.61 -5.51 28.27
CA ALA A 31 -37.05 -4.83 29.46
C ALA A 31 -37.57 -5.79 30.53
N PRO A 32 -37.42 -5.49 31.81
CA PRO A 32 -38.30 -6.00 32.87
C PRO A 32 -39.34 -4.97 33.32
N THR A 33 -40.49 -5.49 33.63
CA THR A 33 -41.74 -4.84 33.92
C THR A 33 -41.87 -4.32 35.39
N THR A 34 -42.65 -3.23 35.55
CA THR A 34 -43.47 -2.78 36.73
C THR A 34 -42.80 -2.30 38.03
N ALA A 35 -42.90 -1.14 38.35
CA ALA A 35 -43.58 -0.04 39.03
C ALA A 35 -43.82 -0.26 40.59
N PRO A 36 -44.21 0.75 41.43
CA PRO A 36 -44.13 2.19 41.36
C PRO A 36 -43.60 2.87 42.66
N THR A 37 -43.53 4.18 42.68
CA THR A 37 -43.94 5.07 43.80
C THR A 37 -42.87 6.09 44.31
N THR A 38 -43.30 7.31 44.18
CA THR A 38 -43.15 8.57 44.92
C THR A 38 -42.04 9.54 44.54
N ALA A 39 -42.51 10.69 44.03
CA ALA A 39 -41.85 11.98 44.00
C ALA A 39 -41.90 12.66 45.39
N PRO A 40 -41.09 13.73 45.66
CA PRO A 40 -41.57 15.04 45.30
C PRO A 40 -40.48 16.08 44.85
N LYS A 41 -40.90 16.91 43.91
CA LYS A 41 -41.00 18.39 43.92
C LYS A 41 -39.76 19.27 43.84
N ALA A 42 -39.62 19.83 42.65
CA ALA A 42 -39.51 21.25 42.28
C ALA A 42 -38.38 22.12 42.78
N ALA A 43 -37.63 22.68 41.81
CA ALA A 43 -37.44 24.14 41.64
C ALA A 43 -36.75 24.47 40.30
N THR A 44 -37.46 25.14 39.42
CA THR A 44 -36.99 26.04 38.35
C THR A 44 -36.87 27.47 38.95
N PRO A 45 -36.18 28.45 38.34
CA PRO A 45 -36.17 28.81 36.93
C PRO A 45 -34.86 29.38 36.35
N ALA A 46 -34.88 29.52 35.02
CA ALA A 46 -33.97 30.25 34.13
C ALA A 46 -33.98 31.80 34.42
N PRO A 47 -33.18 32.68 33.75
CA PRO A 47 -33.25 32.83 32.28
C PRO A 47 -31.94 33.17 31.54
N ALA A 48 -32.02 32.93 30.24
CA ALA A 48 -31.36 33.44 29.04
C ALA A 48 -30.41 34.67 29.12
N ALA A 49 -29.32 34.60 28.41
CA ALA A 49 -28.78 35.71 27.61
C ALA A 49 -28.15 35.19 26.29
N LYS A 50 -28.66 35.72 25.20
CA LYS A 50 -28.17 35.65 23.83
C LYS A 50 -26.80 36.35 23.70
N ALA A 51 -25.87 35.77 22.94
CA ALA A 51 -24.96 36.54 22.12
C ALA A 51 -24.49 35.70 20.95
N THR A 52 -24.98 36.01 19.78
CA THR A 52 -24.51 35.66 18.45
C THR A 52 -23.18 36.33 18.20
N ALA A 53 -22.17 35.54 17.80
CA ALA A 53 -20.99 36.06 17.10
C ALA A 53 -20.58 35.07 16.03
N THR A 54 -20.84 35.43 14.76
CA THR A 54 -20.37 34.82 13.54
C THR A 54 -18.87 35.11 13.40
N PRO A 55 -18.01 34.13 13.08
CA PRO A 55 -16.64 34.44 12.72
C PRO A 55 -16.55 34.98 11.29
N PRO A 56 -15.62 35.92 11.00
CA PRO A 56 -15.47 36.53 9.68
C PRO A 56 -14.81 35.58 8.68
N ALA A 57 -15.25 35.70 7.45
CA ALA A 57 -14.71 35.01 6.26
C ALA A 57 -13.24 35.38 6.00
N PRO A 58 -12.40 34.48 5.50
CA PRO A 58 -11.03 34.81 5.13
C PRO A 58 -10.97 35.67 3.86
N ALA A 59 -10.13 36.72 3.92
CA ALA A 59 -9.89 37.67 2.88
C ALA A 59 -9.29 36.99 1.61
N LYS A 60 -9.81 37.35 0.45
CA LYS A 60 -9.25 37.07 -0.88
C LYS A 60 -7.86 37.70 -0.98
N VAL A 61 -6.85 36.86 -1.16
CA VAL A 61 -5.52 37.30 -1.62
C VAL A 61 -5.55 37.22 -3.15
N GLU A 62 -5.45 38.38 -3.79
CA GLU A 62 -5.26 38.49 -5.24
C GLU A 62 -3.90 37.94 -5.65
N ALA A 63 -3.89 36.92 -6.51
CA ALA A 63 -2.68 36.40 -7.12
C ALA A 63 -2.26 37.28 -8.32
N LYS A 64 -1.07 37.85 -8.22
CA LYS A 64 -0.36 38.54 -9.30
C LYS A 64 -0.03 37.55 -10.42
N PRO A 65 -0.23 37.86 -11.70
CA PRO A 65 0.04 36.93 -12.79
C PRO A 65 1.53 36.69 -12.99
N ALA A 66 1.91 35.43 -12.96
CA ALA A 66 3.27 34.98 -13.28
C ALA A 66 3.53 35.06 -14.81
N ALA A 67 4.71 35.57 -15.15
CA ALA A 67 5.19 35.74 -16.51
C ALA A 67 5.34 34.41 -17.26
N LYS A 68 4.94 34.39 -18.53
CA LYS A 68 5.15 33.31 -19.51
C LYS A 68 6.65 32.97 -19.62
N PRO A 69 7.04 31.71 -19.63
CA PRO A 69 8.37 31.30 -20.09
C PRO A 69 8.44 31.37 -21.61
N ALA A 70 9.56 31.91 -22.10
CA ALA A 70 9.88 32.04 -23.53
C ALA A 70 10.02 30.65 -24.21
N THR A 71 9.41 30.54 -25.37
CA THR A 71 9.53 29.39 -26.27
C THR A 71 10.91 29.36 -26.92
N ALA A 72 11.62 28.27 -26.77
CA ALA A 72 12.83 27.95 -27.53
C ALA A 72 12.48 27.55 -28.97
N PRO A 73 13.31 27.88 -29.98
CA PRO A 73 12.99 27.63 -31.37
C PRO A 73 13.14 26.17 -31.77
N VAL A 74 12.15 25.69 -32.53
CA VAL A 74 12.15 24.36 -33.18
C VAL A 74 13.07 24.43 -34.41
N PRO A 75 13.97 23.45 -34.65
CA PRO A 75 14.76 23.40 -35.86
C PRO A 75 13.92 22.97 -37.05
N ALA A 76 14.08 23.69 -38.16
CA ALA A 76 13.38 23.53 -39.43
C ALA A 76 13.72 22.19 -40.13
N LYS A 77 12.69 21.57 -40.69
CA LYS A 77 12.74 20.40 -41.57
C LYS A 77 13.31 20.85 -42.94
N PRO A 78 14.25 20.11 -43.55
CA PRO A 78 14.71 20.43 -44.90
C PRO A 78 13.67 20.04 -45.94
N GLU A 79 13.34 21.01 -46.84
CA GLU A 79 12.52 20.81 -48.00
C GLU A 79 13.20 19.94 -49.06
N ALA A 80 12.48 18.95 -49.58
CA ALA A 80 12.91 18.12 -50.69
C ALA A 80 12.48 18.80 -52.02
N LYS A 81 13.45 19.04 -52.89
CA LYS A 81 13.31 19.54 -54.25
C LYS A 81 12.66 18.48 -55.17
N PRO A 82 11.78 18.83 -56.10
CA PRO A 82 11.15 17.88 -57.00
C PRO A 82 12.12 17.45 -58.14
N ALA A 83 12.19 16.14 -58.32
CA ALA A 83 12.92 15.52 -59.44
C ALA A 83 12.04 15.34 -60.67
N THR A 84 12.57 15.73 -61.80
CA THR A 84 12.02 15.63 -63.17
C THR A 84 11.87 14.17 -63.62
N PRO A 85 10.87 13.83 -64.46
CA PRO A 85 10.66 12.47 -64.93
C PRO A 85 11.58 12.11 -66.12
N ALA A 86 12.18 10.92 -66.09
CA ALA A 86 12.95 10.32 -67.16
C ALA A 86 12.09 9.36 -68.01
N PRO A 87 12.45 9.13 -69.28
CA PRO A 87 11.58 8.50 -70.25
C PRO A 87 11.56 6.98 -70.20
N LYS A 88 10.44 6.42 -70.59
CA LYS A 88 10.08 5.02 -70.66
C LYS A 88 10.87 4.28 -71.78
N PRO A 89 11.56 3.16 -71.51
CA PRO A 89 12.00 2.26 -72.56
C PRO A 89 11.00 1.13 -72.84
N ALA A 90 10.98 0.70 -74.07
CA ALA A 90 10.10 -0.28 -74.69
C ALA A 90 10.25 -1.70 -74.16
N ALA A 91 9.16 -2.46 -74.24
CA ALA A 91 9.08 -3.86 -73.82
C ALA A 91 9.89 -4.81 -74.74
N PRO A 92 10.62 -5.81 -74.20
CA PRO A 92 11.06 -6.95 -74.94
C PRO A 92 10.13 -8.18 -74.77
N ALA A 93 10.12 -8.99 -75.79
CA ALA A 93 9.27 -10.16 -76.04
C ALA A 93 9.43 -11.32 -75.01
N PRO A 94 8.45 -12.23 -74.93
CA PRO A 94 8.42 -13.29 -73.92
C PRO A 94 9.45 -14.40 -74.19
N LYS A 95 10.17 -14.79 -73.15
CA LYS A 95 11.00 -15.97 -73.11
C LYS A 95 10.36 -17.15 -72.36
N PRO A 96 10.73 -18.39 -72.60
CA PRO A 96 9.90 -19.53 -72.27
C PRO A 96 9.88 -19.88 -70.79
N THR A 97 8.74 -20.43 -70.43
CA THR A 97 8.37 -20.96 -69.08
C THR A 97 9.43 -21.85 -68.48
N ALA A 98 10.14 -21.38 -67.46
CA ALA A 98 10.88 -22.23 -66.55
C ALA A 98 9.89 -22.83 -65.56
N LYS A 99 10.01 -24.16 -65.36
CA LYS A 99 9.28 -24.93 -64.35
C LYS A 99 9.35 -24.23 -63.01
N ALA A 100 8.18 -23.98 -62.41
CA ALA A 100 8.08 -23.55 -61.03
C ALA A 100 8.64 -24.65 -60.13
N GLU A 101 9.82 -24.43 -59.57
CA GLU A 101 10.29 -25.16 -58.41
C GLU A 101 9.43 -24.80 -57.25
N THR A 102 8.61 -25.73 -56.81
CA THR A 102 7.85 -25.61 -55.54
C THR A 102 8.87 -25.58 -54.42
N LYS A 103 9.05 -24.34 -53.85
CA LYS A 103 9.79 -24.13 -52.59
C LYS A 103 9.19 -25.08 -51.56
N PRO A 104 9.99 -25.88 -50.84
CA PRO A 104 9.47 -26.77 -49.81
C PRO A 104 8.64 -25.95 -48.83
N ALA A 105 7.39 -26.34 -48.59
CA ALA A 105 6.54 -25.73 -47.59
C ALA A 105 7.25 -25.80 -46.23
N THR A 106 7.50 -24.65 -45.64
CA THR A 106 8.02 -24.57 -44.26
C THR A 106 7.08 -25.38 -43.36
N PRO A 107 7.60 -26.34 -42.57
CA PRO A 107 6.74 -27.11 -41.68
C PRO A 107 5.92 -26.14 -40.78
N PRO A 108 4.65 -26.47 -40.47
CA PRO A 108 3.84 -25.62 -39.60
C PRO A 108 4.56 -25.39 -38.28
N PRO A 109 4.53 -24.17 -37.74
CA PRO A 109 5.19 -23.86 -36.48
C PRO A 109 4.68 -24.81 -35.39
N ALA A 110 5.59 -25.30 -34.55
CA ALA A 110 5.24 -26.18 -33.43
C ALA A 110 4.17 -25.49 -32.53
N PRO A 111 3.22 -26.28 -31.99
CA PRO A 111 2.19 -25.72 -31.14
C PRO A 111 2.85 -25.04 -29.94
N LYS A 112 2.41 -23.77 -29.66
CA LYS A 112 2.94 -23.00 -28.52
C LYS A 112 2.48 -23.65 -27.21
N PRO A 113 3.33 -23.74 -26.17
CA PRO A 113 2.97 -24.31 -24.88
C PRO A 113 1.86 -23.47 -24.25
N LEU A 114 0.83 -24.17 -23.72
CA LEU A 114 -0.31 -23.53 -23.08
C LEU A 114 0.01 -23.16 -21.63
N ALA A 115 -0.52 -22.03 -21.20
CA ALA A 115 -0.56 -21.63 -19.79
C ALA A 115 -1.82 -22.23 -19.16
N SER A 116 -1.65 -22.91 -18.02
CA SER A 116 -2.76 -23.53 -17.29
C SER A 116 -3.11 -22.73 -16.04
N PHE A 117 -4.37 -22.32 -15.92
CA PHE A 117 -4.94 -21.69 -14.73
C PHE A 117 -6.11 -22.52 -14.24
N PRO A 118 -5.94 -23.34 -13.18
CA PRO A 118 -7.03 -24.14 -12.62
C PRO A 118 -8.17 -23.27 -12.08
N ASP A 119 -7.82 -22.12 -11.51
CA ASP A 119 -8.81 -21.15 -11.01
C ASP A 119 -9.34 -20.28 -12.16
N LYS A 120 -10.62 -20.45 -12.48
CA LYS A 120 -11.26 -19.74 -13.60
C LYS A 120 -11.40 -18.24 -13.37
N ALA A 121 -11.52 -17.81 -12.11
CA ALA A 121 -11.56 -16.39 -11.78
C ALA A 121 -10.18 -15.74 -11.99
N LEU A 122 -9.10 -16.45 -11.65
CA LEU A 122 -7.75 -16.02 -11.96
C LEU A 122 -7.48 -16.00 -13.47
N GLU A 123 -7.87 -17.07 -14.18
CA GLU A 123 -7.75 -17.12 -15.64
C GLU A 123 -8.43 -15.92 -16.30
N ALA A 124 -9.64 -15.59 -15.88
CA ALA A 124 -10.38 -14.45 -16.38
C ALA A 124 -9.68 -13.12 -16.09
N ALA A 125 -9.05 -12.98 -14.91
CA ALA A 125 -8.26 -11.79 -14.56
C ALA A 125 -7.01 -11.65 -15.45
N VAL A 126 -6.28 -12.74 -15.67
CA VAL A 126 -5.11 -12.77 -16.56
C VAL A 126 -5.52 -12.49 -18.00
N ARG A 127 -6.58 -13.15 -18.49
CA ARG A 127 -7.08 -13.01 -19.85
C ARG A 127 -7.42 -11.56 -20.21
N ARG A 128 -7.99 -10.81 -19.28
CA ARG A 128 -8.28 -9.38 -19.47
C ARG A 128 -7.04 -8.56 -19.82
N GLN A 129 -5.87 -8.99 -19.40
CA GLN A 129 -4.59 -8.31 -19.67
C GLN A 129 -3.95 -8.75 -20.99
N VAL A 130 -4.42 -9.85 -21.58
CA VAL A 130 -3.92 -10.36 -22.87
C VAL A 130 -4.80 -9.78 -23.98
N PHE A 131 -4.38 -8.68 -24.59
CA PHE A 131 -5.17 -7.90 -25.54
C PHE A 131 -5.80 -8.75 -26.66
N ALA A 132 -5.01 -9.65 -27.27
CA ALA A 132 -5.46 -10.49 -28.38
C ALA A 132 -6.50 -11.56 -27.98
N LYS A 133 -6.63 -11.86 -26.67
CA LYS A 133 -7.47 -12.97 -26.18
C LYS A 133 -8.49 -12.57 -25.12
N ARG A 134 -8.59 -11.30 -24.78
CA ARG A 134 -9.50 -10.81 -23.72
C ARG A 134 -10.98 -11.02 -24.07
N ASP A 135 -11.31 -10.98 -25.35
CA ASP A 135 -12.69 -11.01 -25.85
C ASP A 135 -13.06 -12.35 -26.53
N ASN A 136 -12.21 -13.38 -26.44
CA ASN A 136 -12.43 -14.70 -27.00
C ASN A 136 -12.11 -15.83 -26.00
N GLN A 137 -12.35 -17.08 -26.40
CA GLN A 137 -12.13 -18.29 -25.59
C GLN A 137 -10.88 -19.07 -26.03
N GLU A 138 -10.02 -18.50 -26.85
CA GLU A 138 -8.79 -19.17 -27.25
C GLU A 138 -7.91 -19.48 -26.04
N PRO A 139 -7.24 -20.64 -26.03
CA PRO A 139 -6.34 -21.00 -24.94
C PRO A 139 -5.22 -19.96 -24.77
N LEU A 140 -4.92 -19.60 -23.51
CA LEU A 140 -3.77 -18.75 -23.20
C LEU A 140 -2.48 -19.55 -23.39
N THR A 141 -1.53 -19.00 -24.11
CA THR A 141 -0.19 -19.57 -24.21
C THR A 141 0.75 -18.97 -23.16
N VAL A 142 1.85 -19.65 -22.88
CA VAL A 142 2.92 -19.13 -22.00
C VAL A 142 3.47 -17.81 -22.52
N GLU A 143 3.58 -17.66 -23.84
CA GLU A 143 4.04 -16.42 -24.48
C GLU A 143 3.08 -15.26 -24.20
N ASP A 144 1.76 -15.48 -24.31
CA ASP A 144 0.74 -14.47 -24.02
C ASP A 144 0.86 -13.94 -22.58
N VAL A 145 0.96 -14.86 -21.63
CA VAL A 145 0.94 -14.49 -20.21
C VAL A 145 2.29 -13.99 -19.70
N SER A 146 3.39 -14.35 -20.35
CA SER A 146 4.73 -13.90 -19.98
C SER A 146 4.92 -12.38 -20.05
N THR A 147 4.09 -11.70 -20.85
CA THR A 147 4.12 -10.25 -21.06
C THR A 147 3.20 -9.49 -20.10
N VAL A 148 2.36 -10.19 -19.35
CA VAL A 148 1.40 -9.57 -18.41
C VAL A 148 2.15 -8.96 -17.25
N ALA A 149 2.04 -7.64 -17.11
CA ALA A 149 2.73 -6.86 -16.08
C ALA A 149 1.85 -6.50 -14.88
N ILE A 150 0.53 -6.44 -15.05
CA ILE A 150 -0.42 -6.03 -14.03
C ILE A 150 -1.59 -7.01 -14.01
N ILE A 151 -2.00 -7.45 -12.82
CA ILE A 151 -3.21 -8.26 -12.63
C ILE A 151 -3.99 -7.65 -11.47
N GLU A 152 -5.26 -7.34 -11.72
CA GLU A 152 -6.18 -6.79 -10.73
C GLU A 152 -7.50 -7.55 -10.73
N ALA A 153 -7.92 -8.07 -9.57
CA ALA A 153 -9.20 -8.75 -9.41
C ALA A 153 -9.66 -8.74 -7.95
N ARG A 154 -10.25 -7.64 -7.53
CA ARG A 154 -10.84 -7.53 -6.18
C ARG A 154 -12.11 -8.36 -6.11
N LYS A 155 -12.30 -9.11 -5.01
CA LYS A 155 -13.55 -9.86 -4.68
C LYS A 155 -14.04 -10.77 -5.82
N ALA A 156 -13.10 -11.40 -6.51
CA ALA A 156 -13.39 -12.27 -7.65
C ALA A 156 -13.62 -13.74 -7.27
N GLY A 157 -13.42 -14.09 -5.99
CA GLY A 157 -13.52 -15.47 -5.49
C GLY A 157 -12.32 -16.34 -5.82
N ILE A 158 -11.17 -15.74 -6.15
CA ILE A 158 -9.92 -16.44 -6.47
C ILE A 158 -9.41 -17.19 -5.24
N LYS A 159 -9.01 -18.45 -5.45
CA LYS A 159 -8.49 -19.34 -4.39
C LYS A 159 -7.07 -19.81 -4.68
N ASP A 160 -6.76 -20.04 -5.94
CA ASP A 160 -5.51 -20.66 -6.39
C ASP A 160 -4.79 -19.75 -7.37
N LEU A 161 -3.51 -19.46 -7.09
CA LEU A 161 -2.64 -18.65 -7.92
C LEU A 161 -1.80 -19.46 -8.93
N THR A 162 -2.03 -20.78 -9.04
CA THR A 162 -1.32 -21.64 -9.97
C THR A 162 -1.41 -21.09 -11.41
N GLY A 163 -0.27 -21.02 -12.09
CA GLY A 163 -0.13 -20.45 -13.43
C GLY A 163 0.50 -19.05 -13.42
N LEU A 164 0.47 -18.31 -12.30
CA LEU A 164 1.14 -17.01 -12.22
C LEU A 164 2.67 -17.09 -12.35
N ASP A 165 3.26 -18.24 -12.08
CA ASP A 165 4.69 -18.50 -12.30
C ASP A 165 5.11 -18.32 -13.78
N LYS A 166 4.17 -18.35 -14.71
CA LYS A 166 4.39 -18.08 -16.14
C LYS A 166 4.32 -16.57 -16.48
N CYS A 167 3.77 -15.75 -15.59
CA CYS A 167 3.66 -14.29 -15.78
C CYS A 167 4.99 -13.60 -15.43
N THR A 168 6.05 -13.88 -16.14
CA THR A 168 7.43 -13.46 -15.77
C THR A 168 7.65 -11.95 -15.83
N ALA A 169 6.80 -11.19 -16.53
CA ALA A 169 6.82 -9.73 -16.55
C ALA A 169 6.01 -9.09 -15.40
N LEU A 170 5.34 -9.90 -14.54
CA LEU A 170 4.43 -9.39 -13.52
C LEU A 170 5.16 -8.44 -12.55
N ALA A 171 4.69 -7.19 -12.52
CA ALA A 171 5.22 -6.14 -11.67
C ALA A 171 4.22 -5.74 -10.57
N SER A 172 2.91 -5.87 -10.83
CA SER A 172 1.86 -5.53 -9.89
C SER A 172 0.78 -6.60 -9.83
N LEU A 173 0.44 -7.05 -8.61
CA LEU A 173 -0.60 -8.02 -8.33
C LEU A 173 -1.54 -7.47 -7.26
N THR A 174 -2.80 -7.18 -7.62
CA THR A 174 -3.81 -6.61 -6.72
C THR A 174 -5.03 -7.52 -6.67
N LEU A 175 -5.11 -8.37 -5.65
CA LEU A 175 -6.17 -9.38 -5.47
C LEU A 175 -6.80 -9.31 -4.07
N PRO A 176 -7.21 -8.14 -3.55
CA PRO A 176 -7.82 -8.06 -2.23
C PRO A 176 -9.22 -8.69 -2.20
N GLU A 177 -9.68 -9.07 -1.00
CA GLU A 177 -11.00 -9.66 -0.75
C GLU A 177 -11.25 -10.95 -1.56
N ASN A 178 -10.27 -11.85 -1.63
CA ASN A 178 -10.39 -13.14 -2.26
C ASN A 178 -10.30 -14.28 -1.20
N GLN A 179 -10.04 -15.49 -1.63
CA GLN A 179 -9.96 -16.68 -0.75
C GLN A 179 -8.59 -17.37 -0.90
N ILE A 180 -7.55 -16.60 -1.21
CA ILE A 180 -6.20 -17.09 -1.50
C ILE A 180 -5.56 -17.61 -0.20
N THR A 181 -5.06 -18.84 -0.24
CA THR A 181 -4.38 -19.48 0.89
C THR A 181 -2.88 -19.65 0.67
N SER A 182 -2.43 -19.71 -0.59
CA SER A 182 -1.03 -19.97 -0.94
C SER A 182 -0.50 -18.94 -1.94
N VAL A 183 0.71 -18.49 -1.71
CA VAL A 183 1.47 -17.61 -2.62
C VAL A 183 2.63 -18.34 -3.31
N ALA A 184 2.62 -19.69 -3.31
CA ALA A 184 3.70 -20.52 -3.88
C ALA A 184 3.98 -20.20 -5.35
N ALA A 185 2.93 -19.90 -6.12
CA ALA A 185 3.03 -19.54 -7.54
C ALA A 185 3.74 -18.19 -7.80
N LEU A 186 3.98 -17.38 -6.75
CA LEU A 186 4.70 -16.10 -6.88
C LEU A 186 6.21 -16.27 -6.74
N LYS A 187 6.68 -17.47 -6.38
CA LYS A 187 8.10 -17.77 -6.23
C LYS A 187 8.87 -17.51 -7.53
N GLY A 188 9.91 -16.70 -7.44
CA GLY A 188 10.78 -16.40 -8.61
C GLY A 188 10.28 -15.29 -9.52
N LEU A 189 9.17 -14.61 -9.20
CA LEU A 189 8.72 -13.43 -9.93
C LEU A 189 9.61 -12.22 -9.59
N GLU A 190 10.77 -12.15 -10.20
CA GLU A 190 11.83 -11.18 -9.88
C GLU A 190 11.43 -9.71 -10.16
N ARG A 191 10.43 -9.49 -11.04
CA ARG A 191 9.94 -8.17 -11.40
C ARG A 191 8.80 -7.66 -10.53
N LEU A 192 8.25 -8.52 -9.64
CA LEU A 192 7.13 -8.17 -8.80
C LEU A 192 7.54 -7.08 -7.78
N GLN A 193 6.96 -5.89 -7.91
CA GLN A 193 7.23 -4.71 -7.09
C GLN A 193 6.11 -4.38 -6.13
N PHE A 194 4.88 -4.64 -6.53
CA PHE A 194 3.68 -4.32 -5.78
C PHE A 194 2.82 -5.57 -5.61
N ILE A 195 2.44 -5.86 -4.36
CA ILE A 195 1.50 -6.93 -4.05
C ILE A 195 0.47 -6.45 -3.03
N ASP A 196 -0.81 -6.59 -3.37
CA ASP A 196 -1.94 -6.42 -2.46
C ASP A 196 -2.80 -7.68 -2.43
N LEU A 197 -2.75 -8.38 -1.31
CA LEU A 197 -3.54 -9.57 -0.98
C LEU A 197 -4.32 -9.33 0.32
N ALA A 198 -4.70 -8.09 0.63
CA ALA A 198 -5.51 -7.80 1.81
C ALA A 198 -6.82 -8.61 1.81
N ASP A 199 -7.31 -8.99 3.00
CA ASP A 199 -8.56 -9.76 3.15
C ASP A 199 -8.52 -11.11 2.39
N ASN A 200 -7.49 -11.89 2.64
CA ASN A 200 -7.33 -13.25 2.14
C ASN A 200 -7.08 -14.24 3.30
N GLN A 201 -6.55 -15.41 3.02
CA GLN A 201 -6.29 -16.44 4.02
C GLN A 201 -4.83 -16.93 3.99
N VAL A 202 -3.92 -16.07 3.52
CA VAL A 202 -2.50 -16.39 3.38
C VAL A 202 -1.86 -16.55 4.77
N ALA A 203 -1.17 -17.67 4.97
CA ALA A 203 -0.43 -17.96 6.21
C ALA A 203 1.08 -18.03 5.94
N ASP A 204 1.49 -18.78 4.93
CA ASP A 204 2.90 -18.93 4.53
C ASP A 204 3.27 -17.93 3.45
N ILE A 205 4.23 -17.07 3.75
CA ILE A 205 4.78 -16.06 2.82
C ILE A 205 6.25 -16.32 2.45
N ALA A 206 6.79 -17.50 2.81
CA ALA A 206 8.16 -17.88 2.48
C ALA A 206 8.49 -17.77 0.97
N PRO A 207 7.56 -18.10 0.04
CA PRO A 207 7.82 -17.94 -1.39
C PRO A 207 8.17 -16.50 -1.83
N LEU A 208 7.67 -15.48 -1.10
CA LEU A 208 7.94 -14.06 -1.42
C LEU A 208 9.40 -13.67 -1.19
N ALA A 209 10.18 -14.44 -0.41
CA ALA A 209 11.60 -14.18 -0.19
C ALA A 209 12.42 -14.09 -1.48
N THR A 210 11.93 -14.68 -2.57
CA THR A 210 12.59 -14.66 -3.88
C THR A 210 12.24 -13.44 -4.74
N CYS A 211 11.17 -12.70 -4.38
CA CYS A 211 10.69 -11.52 -5.11
C CYS A 211 11.49 -10.28 -4.69
N LYS A 212 12.76 -10.19 -5.08
CA LYS A 212 13.71 -9.18 -4.58
C LYS A 212 13.41 -7.74 -5.01
N ALA A 213 12.54 -7.53 -5.99
CA ALA A 213 12.11 -6.20 -6.43
C ALA A 213 10.93 -5.63 -5.63
N LEU A 214 10.32 -6.40 -4.70
CA LEU A 214 9.17 -5.95 -3.94
C LEU A 214 9.48 -4.69 -3.14
N GLN A 215 8.62 -3.68 -3.30
CA GLN A 215 8.68 -2.39 -2.62
C GLN A 215 7.46 -2.19 -1.72
N TYR A 216 6.30 -2.65 -2.17
CA TYR A 216 5.02 -2.52 -1.46
C TYR A 216 4.41 -3.90 -1.21
N ILE A 217 4.02 -4.17 0.03
CA ILE A 217 3.31 -5.39 0.43
C ILE A 217 2.11 -5.01 1.30
N ALA A 218 0.91 -5.42 0.87
CA ALA A 218 -0.30 -5.40 1.68
C ALA A 218 -0.81 -6.84 1.89
N LEU A 219 -0.77 -7.27 3.14
CA LEU A 219 -1.26 -8.57 3.63
C LEU A 219 -2.21 -8.36 4.83
N THR A 220 -2.84 -7.17 4.90
CA THR A 220 -3.81 -6.84 5.95
C THR A 220 -4.90 -7.89 6.02
N ARG A 221 -5.27 -8.32 7.27
CA ARG A 221 -6.32 -9.33 7.54
C ARG A 221 -6.08 -10.64 6.79
N ASN A 222 -4.93 -11.24 7.07
CA ASN A 222 -4.52 -12.57 6.66
C ASN A 222 -4.24 -13.45 7.89
N LYS A 223 -3.51 -14.55 7.73
CA LYS A 223 -3.15 -15.50 8.80
C LYS A 223 -1.65 -15.61 8.99
N VAL A 224 -0.88 -14.58 8.62
CA VAL A 224 0.58 -14.59 8.67
C VAL A 224 1.05 -14.63 10.13
N THR A 225 1.98 -15.53 10.42
CA THR A 225 2.64 -15.68 11.73
C THR A 225 4.13 -15.36 11.66
N ASP A 226 4.79 -15.77 10.59
CA ASP A 226 6.23 -15.61 10.37
C ASP A 226 6.49 -14.62 9.22
N VAL A 227 7.27 -13.58 9.51
CA VAL A 227 7.67 -12.52 8.57
C VAL A 227 9.15 -12.58 8.20
N SER A 228 9.86 -13.65 8.54
CA SER A 228 11.29 -13.82 8.29
C SER A 228 11.65 -13.70 6.80
N ALA A 229 10.78 -14.20 5.92
CA ALA A 229 10.91 -14.10 4.48
C ALA A 229 11.07 -12.65 3.99
N LEU A 230 10.31 -11.71 4.58
CA LEU A 230 10.32 -10.30 4.20
C LEU A 230 11.62 -9.61 4.63
N GLY A 231 12.23 -10.04 5.73
CA GLY A 231 13.49 -9.48 6.23
C GLY A 231 14.67 -9.59 5.26
N SER A 232 14.55 -10.41 4.20
CA SER A 232 15.56 -10.58 3.17
C SER A 232 15.34 -9.69 1.92
N ILE A 233 14.26 -8.89 1.88
CA ILE A 233 13.86 -8.09 0.71
C ILE A 233 14.22 -6.62 0.96
N SER A 234 15.46 -6.25 0.68
CA SER A 234 16.01 -4.91 0.98
C SER A 234 15.39 -3.76 0.18
N SER A 235 14.57 -4.06 -0.82
CA SER A 235 13.84 -3.07 -1.63
C SER A 235 12.53 -2.59 -0.96
N LEU A 236 12.05 -3.28 0.09
CA LEU A 236 10.79 -2.94 0.75
C LEU A 236 10.81 -1.53 1.35
N THR A 237 9.74 -0.79 1.07
CA THR A 237 9.50 0.57 1.57
C THR A 237 8.22 0.67 2.39
N SER A 238 7.19 -0.10 2.03
CA SER A 238 5.87 -0.02 2.66
C SER A 238 5.31 -1.41 2.95
N LEU A 239 5.02 -1.67 4.23
CA LEU A 239 4.50 -2.94 4.70
C LEU A 239 3.20 -2.73 5.48
N TYR A 240 2.12 -3.33 4.98
CA TYR A 240 0.78 -3.34 5.59
C TYR A 240 0.45 -4.76 6.03
N LEU A 241 0.68 -5.05 7.30
CA LEU A 241 0.56 -6.39 7.91
C LEU A 241 -0.48 -6.42 9.04
N ALA A 242 -1.38 -5.44 9.06
CA ALA A 242 -2.42 -5.32 10.07
C ALA A 242 -3.34 -6.54 10.14
N GLY A 243 -3.82 -6.89 11.34
CA GLY A 243 -4.80 -7.97 11.52
C GLY A 243 -4.28 -9.35 11.14
N ASN A 244 -3.04 -9.66 11.49
CA ASN A 244 -2.40 -10.95 11.35
C ASN A 244 -2.16 -11.62 12.73
N GLN A 245 -1.27 -12.60 12.79
CA GLN A 245 -0.95 -13.36 14.02
C GLN A 245 0.54 -13.28 14.36
N ILE A 246 1.19 -12.16 13.99
CA ILE A 246 2.62 -11.94 14.12
C ILE A 246 2.95 -11.70 15.60
N LYS A 247 3.92 -12.48 16.13
CA LYS A 247 4.48 -12.32 17.49
C LYS A 247 5.86 -11.67 17.47
N ASP A 248 6.67 -12.02 16.47
CA ASP A 248 8.01 -11.49 16.27
C ASP A 248 8.11 -10.74 14.95
N ALA A 249 8.29 -9.42 15.04
CA ALA A 249 8.49 -8.54 13.89
C ALA A 249 9.97 -8.18 13.68
N SER A 250 10.90 -8.70 14.49
CA SER A 250 12.32 -8.35 14.46
C SER A 250 13.01 -8.58 13.10
N PRO A 251 12.60 -9.54 12.24
CA PRO A 251 13.16 -9.66 10.90
C PRO A 251 12.96 -8.40 10.05
N LEU A 252 11.85 -7.68 10.25
CA LEU A 252 11.53 -6.46 9.51
C LEU A 252 12.40 -5.27 9.91
N PHE A 253 12.92 -5.24 11.14
CA PHE A 253 13.66 -4.11 11.69
C PHE A 253 15.08 -3.93 11.12
N LYS A 254 15.49 -4.84 10.25
CA LYS A 254 16.77 -4.80 9.51
C LYS A 254 16.63 -4.20 8.11
N LEU A 255 15.40 -3.89 7.67
CA LEU A 255 15.12 -3.42 6.31
C LEU A 255 15.58 -1.95 6.17
N PRO A 256 16.42 -1.64 5.16
CA PRO A 256 17.10 -0.35 5.11
C PRO A 256 16.25 0.82 4.61
N LYS A 257 15.10 0.54 3.99
CA LYS A 257 14.32 1.54 3.23
C LYS A 257 12.87 1.69 3.71
N VAL A 258 12.49 1.01 4.78
CA VAL A 258 11.11 1.05 5.26
C VAL A 258 10.81 2.42 5.85
N TRP A 259 9.75 3.04 5.32
CA TRP A 259 9.22 4.30 5.81
C TRP A 259 7.78 4.18 6.32
N THR A 260 7.04 3.14 5.88
CA THR A 260 5.70 2.81 6.39
C THR A 260 5.67 1.38 6.90
N LEU A 261 5.26 1.22 8.17
CA LEU A 261 5.14 -0.09 8.81
C LEU A 261 3.85 -0.15 9.63
N TYR A 262 2.85 -0.89 9.14
CA TYR A 262 1.56 -1.10 9.79
C TYR A 262 1.45 -2.54 10.28
N LEU A 263 1.46 -2.70 11.60
CA LEU A 263 1.44 -3.97 12.33
C LEU A 263 0.27 -4.05 13.33
N GLU A 264 -0.73 -3.20 13.18
CA GLU A 264 -1.87 -3.15 14.09
C GLU A 264 -2.64 -4.48 14.18
N GLY A 265 -3.22 -4.75 15.37
CA GLY A 265 -4.02 -5.97 15.56
C GLY A 265 -3.23 -7.28 15.40
N ASN A 266 -1.96 -7.30 15.82
CA ASN A 266 -1.12 -8.47 15.90
C ASN A 266 -0.90 -8.90 17.37
N GLN A 267 0.11 -9.73 17.66
CA GLN A 267 0.42 -10.25 18.99
C GLN A 267 1.85 -9.87 19.43
N ILE A 268 2.33 -8.70 18.96
CA ILE A 268 3.70 -8.24 19.19
C ILE A 268 3.82 -7.69 20.60
N SER A 269 4.82 -8.16 21.36
CA SER A 269 5.12 -7.66 22.71
C SER A 269 6.48 -6.95 22.80
N SER A 270 7.35 -7.12 21.80
CA SER A 270 8.66 -6.49 21.77
C SER A 270 8.92 -5.84 20.42
N ILE A 271 9.45 -4.63 20.47
CA ILE A 271 9.93 -3.87 19.30
C ILE A 271 11.45 -3.65 19.36
N ALA A 272 12.16 -4.51 20.10
CA ALA A 272 13.60 -4.44 20.19
C ALA A 272 14.26 -4.49 18.81
N GLY A 273 15.11 -3.51 18.50
CA GLY A 273 15.76 -3.36 17.20
C GLY A 273 15.04 -2.48 16.19
N ILE A 274 13.80 -2.02 16.44
CA ILE A 274 13.06 -1.14 15.52
C ILE A 274 13.82 0.17 15.22
N GLY A 275 14.67 0.61 16.13
CA GLY A 275 15.57 1.76 15.94
C GLY A 275 16.55 1.61 14.76
N GLY A 276 16.63 0.42 14.13
CA GLY A 276 17.34 0.19 12.88
C GLY A 276 16.66 0.79 11.65
N LEU A 277 15.35 1.04 11.70
CA LEU A 277 14.55 1.57 10.60
C LEU A 277 14.68 3.10 10.49
N LYS A 278 15.85 3.59 10.08
CA LYS A 278 16.18 5.03 10.10
C LYS A 278 15.28 5.94 9.27
N TRP A 279 14.55 5.38 8.33
CA TRP A 279 13.64 6.12 7.43
C TRP A 279 12.17 6.00 7.84
N LEU A 280 11.90 5.34 8.99
CA LEU A 280 10.54 5.08 9.43
C LEU A 280 9.83 6.38 9.78
N SER A 281 8.77 6.68 9.04
CA SER A 281 7.95 7.88 9.19
C SER A 281 6.55 7.57 9.71
N MET A 282 5.98 6.43 9.27
CA MET A 282 4.63 6.03 9.64
C MET A 282 4.67 4.65 10.31
N LEU A 283 4.33 4.61 11.59
CA LEU A 283 4.31 3.39 12.42
C LEU A 283 2.95 3.18 13.05
N SER A 284 2.31 2.03 12.78
CA SER A 284 1.14 1.60 13.53
C SER A 284 1.41 0.27 14.24
N LEU A 285 1.29 0.30 15.55
CA LEU A 285 1.40 -0.85 16.46
C LEU A 285 0.11 -1.02 17.31
N LYS A 286 -0.96 -0.32 16.95
CA LYS A 286 -2.24 -0.37 17.63
C LYS A 286 -2.72 -1.78 17.89
N GLY A 287 -3.30 -2.04 19.10
CA GLY A 287 -3.89 -3.33 19.42
C GLY A 287 -2.89 -4.48 19.47
N ASN A 288 -1.70 -4.24 20.01
CA ASN A 288 -0.67 -5.22 20.28
C ASN A 288 -0.46 -5.41 21.81
N ALA A 289 0.68 -5.91 22.23
CA ALA A 289 1.02 -6.10 23.64
C ALA A 289 2.31 -5.36 24.04
N ILE A 290 2.59 -4.21 23.39
CA ILE A 290 3.79 -3.41 23.60
C ILE A 290 3.71 -2.72 24.98
N ALA A 291 4.81 -2.81 25.74
CA ALA A 291 4.97 -2.12 27.02
C ALA A 291 6.16 -1.17 27.04
N ASP A 292 7.28 -1.55 26.40
CA ASP A 292 8.52 -0.78 26.37
C ASP A 292 8.66 0.01 25.07
N LEU A 293 8.78 1.34 25.18
CA LEU A 293 8.97 2.27 24.06
C LEU A 293 10.43 2.70 23.86
N SER A 294 11.35 2.26 24.73
CA SER A 294 12.76 2.64 24.64
C SER A 294 13.41 2.30 23.28
N PRO A 295 13.01 1.21 22.55
CA PRO A 295 13.57 0.93 21.24
C PRO A 295 13.22 1.97 20.16
N LEU A 296 12.25 2.87 20.40
CA LEU A 296 11.92 3.98 19.49
C LEU A 296 12.91 5.14 19.58
N GLU A 297 13.67 5.26 20.67
CA GLU A 297 14.54 6.41 20.93
C GLU A 297 15.54 6.76 19.79
N PRO A 298 16.05 5.80 18.99
CA PRO A 298 16.95 6.11 17.88
C PRO A 298 16.28 6.66 16.62
N LEU A 299 14.93 6.73 16.57
CA LEU A 299 14.16 7.16 15.40
C LEU A 299 13.92 8.66 15.43
N THR A 300 14.26 9.36 14.35
CA THR A 300 14.18 10.83 14.21
C THR A 300 13.21 11.32 13.14
N ASP A 301 12.69 10.41 12.28
CA ASP A 301 11.87 10.77 11.13
C ASP A 301 10.39 10.40 11.29
N LEU A 302 9.98 9.98 12.51
CA LEU A 302 8.61 9.59 12.81
C LEU A 302 7.67 10.80 12.68
N GLN A 303 6.62 10.65 11.86
CA GLN A 303 5.55 11.65 11.70
C GLN A 303 4.23 11.18 12.31
N PHE A 304 3.93 9.87 12.20
CA PHE A 304 2.73 9.28 12.75
C PHE A 304 3.07 8.00 13.51
N VAL A 305 2.66 7.94 14.77
CA VAL A 305 2.90 6.80 15.67
C VAL A 305 1.58 6.43 16.35
N PHE A 306 1.00 5.31 15.94
CA PHE A 306 -0.25 4.78 16.46
C PHE A 306 0.05 3.63 17.41
N LEU A 307 -0.19 3.85 18.71
CA LEU A 307 0.11 2.93 19.82
C LEU A 307 -1.12 2.57 20.65
N GLU A 308 -2.33 2.88 20.17
CA GLU A 308 -3.57 2.66 20.88
C GLU A 308 -3.73 1.18 21.29
N ASN A 309 -4.38 0.97 22.46
CA ASN A 309 -4.71 -0.37 22.96
C ASN A 309 -3.49 -1.31 23.06
N ASN A 310 -2.42 -0.85 23.69
CA ASN A 310 -1.25 -1.62 24.06
C ASN A 310 -1.15 -1.79 25.59
N LYS A 311 0.03 -2.10 26.11
CA LYS A 311 0.29 -2.28 27.56
C LYS A 311 1.27 -1.23 28.09
N ILE A 312 1.30 -0.06 27.49
CA ILE A 312 2.22 1.01 27.82
C ILE A 312 1.80 1.63 29.15
N THR A 313 2.71 1.66 30.11
CA THR A 313 2.54 2.32 31.41
C THR A 313 3.44 3.53 31.57
N ASP A 314 4.67 3.48 31.03
CA ASP A 314 5.70 4.51 31.15
C ASP A 314 5.94 5.23 29.82
N LEU A 315 5.96 6.55 29.86
CA LEU A 315 6.25 7.41 28.70
C LEU A 315 7.63 8.10 28.77
N THR A 316 8.45 7.76 29.75
CA THR A 316 9.79 8.32 29.90
C THR A 316 10.64 8.25 28.64
N PRO A 317 10.63 7.13 27.84
CA PRO A 317 11.36 7.10 26.58
C PRO A 317 10.87 8.14 25.57
N LEU A 318 9.54 8.24 25.35
CA LEU A 318 8.97 9.24 24.45
C LEU A 318 9.25 10.67 24.90
N HIS A 319 9.16 10.93 26.20
CA HIS A 319 9.48 12.24 26.77
C HIS A 319 10.95 12.61 26.50
N ARG A 320 11.88 11.67 26.68
CA ARG A 320 13.30 11.88 26.36
C ARG A 320 13.53 12.20 24.87
N MET A 321 12.91 11.41 23.98
CA MET A 321 12.98 11.64 22.55
C MET A 321 12.49 13.03 22.18
N TRP A 322 11.29 13.38 22.65
CA TRP A 322 10.66 14.66 22.36
C TRP A 322 11.49 15.82 22.86
N LYS A 323 11.95 15.77 24.13
CA LYS A 323 12.76 16.79 24.75
C LYS A 323 14.07 17.00 24.00
N LYS A 324 14.78 15.91 23.70
CA LYS A 324 16.06 15.96 22.96
C LYS A 324 15.92 16.65 21.60
N ASP A 325 14.88 16.34 20.84
CA ASP A 325 14.67 16.93 19.53
C ASP A 325 14.16 18.38 19.64
N ASN A 326 13.26 18.66 20.57
CA ASN A 326 12.69 20.00 20.76
C ASN A 326 13.72 21.02 21.28
N GLU A 327 14.71 20.59 22.08
CA GLU A 327 15.85 21.37 22.52
C GLU A 327 16.98 21.43 21.48
N GLY A 328 16.92 20.56 20.45
CA GLY A 328 17.93 20.42 19.41
C GLY A 328 17.45 20.86 18.03
N ALA A 329 17.44 19.92 17.08
CA ALA A 329 17.19 20.20 15.66
C ALA A 329 15.71 20.54 15.34
N ARG A 330 14.76 20.11 16.18
CA ARG A 330 13.32 20.29 16.01
C ARG A 330 12.79 19.74 14.67
N GLU A 331 13.34 18.62 14.25
CA GLU A 331 12.98 17.96 12.99
C GLU A 331 11.77 17.05 13.17
N TRP A 332 11.58 16.47 14.36
CA TRP A 332 10.59 15.46 14.68
C TRP A 332 9.52 15.96 15.66
N ALA A 333 9.92 16.47 16.83
CA ALA A 333 9.02 16.75 17.95
C ALA A 333 7.83 17.67 17.61
N PRO A 334 7.97 18.75 16.83
CA PRO A 334 6.84 19.63 16.51
C PRO A 334 5.83 19.02 15.54
N TYR A 335 6.18 17.97 14.82
CA TYR A 335 5.42 17.43 13.70
C TYR A 335 4.86 16.05 13.97
N CYS A 336 5.49 15.25 14.84
CA CYS A 336 5.06 13.89 15.15
C CYS A 336 3.70 13.89 15.85
N GLN A 337 2.78 13.11 15.31
CA GLN A 337 1.49 12.82 15.94
C GLN A 337 1.56 11.44 16.59
N ILE A 338 1.25 11.39 17.90
CA ILE A 338 1.31 10.16 18.71
C ILE A 338 -0.07 9.89 19.29
N ASP A 339 -0.61 8.69 19.06
CA ASP A 339 -1.86 8.24 19.69
C ASP A 339 -1.57 7.07 20.65
N LEU A 340 -1.95 7.28 21.91
CA LEU A 340 -1.75 6.35 23.04
C LEU A 340 -3.07 5.86 23.63
N THR A 341 -4.20 6.20 23.02
CA THR A 341 -5.53 5.90 23.54
C THR A 341 -5.67 4.45 23.98
N GLY A 342 -6.22 4.23 25.18
CA GLY A 342 -6.49 2.88 25.69
C GLY A 342 -5.27 2.14 26.26
N ASN A 343 -4.16 2.83 26.51
CA ASN A 343 -3.03 2.29 27.26
C ASN A 343 -3.19 2.49 28.78
N PRO A 344 -2.71 1.59 29.65
CA PRO A 344 -2.80 1.72 31.11
C PRO A 344 -1.69 2.64 31.65
N LEU A 345 -1.67 3.91 31.23
CA LEU A 345 -0.66 4.89 31.63
C LEU A 345 -0.65 5.09 33.14
N ASP A 346 0.51 5.05 33.76
CA ASP A 346 0.68 5.37 35.17
C ASP A 346 0.55 6.87 35.46
N GLU A 347 0.55 7.26 36.74
CA GLU A 347 0.39 8.66 37.15
C GLU A 347 1.56 9.55 36.69
N ASN A 348 2.76 8.98 36.56
CA ASN A 348 3.91 9.70 36.04
C ASN A 348 3.75 9.94 34.52
N ALA A 349 3.37 8.89 33.76
CA ALA A 349 3.10 9.01 32.32
C ALA A 349 2.01 10.03 32.03
N LYS A 350 0.93 10.07 32.81
CA LYS A 350 -0.13 11.08 32.67
C LYS A 350 0.40 12.51 32.87
N LYS A 351 1.28 12.74 33.86
CA LYS A 351 1.95 14.03 34.06
C LYS A 351 2.83 14.39 32.86
N LEU A 352 3.62 13.41 32.32
CA LEU A 352 4.43 13.62 31.15
C LEU A 352 3.60 13.97 29.90
N VAL A 353 2.42 13.37 29.72
CA VAL A 353 1.47 13.78 28.67
C VAL A 353 1.09 15.25 28.78
N GLU A 354 0.75 15.71 29.99
CA GLU A 354 0.37 17.11 30.19
C GLU A 354 1.55 18.09 29.97
N GLU A 355 2.75 17.68 30.36
CA GLU A 355 3.98 18.44 30.08
C GLU A 355 4.25 18.53 28.57
N LEU A 356 4.18 17.40 27.86
CA LEU A 356 4.37 17.33 26.41
C LEU A 356 3.35 18.17 25.66
N LYS A 357 2.06 18.11 26.04
CA LYS A 357 1.00 18.94 25.45
C LYS A 357 1.23 20.42 25.64
N LYS A 358 1.60 20.85 26.88
CA LYS A 358 1.95 22.24 27.17
C LYS A 358 3.14 22.73 26.35
N ALA A 359 4.07 21.85 26.05
CA ALA A 359 5.24 22.14 25.23
C ALA A 359 4.97 22.03 23.72
N GLY A 360 3.73 21.73 23.30
CA GLY A 360 3.30 21.72 21.91
C GLY A 360 3.34 20.35 21.21
N ALA A 361 3.54 19.25 21.95
CA ALA A 361 3.49 17.91 21.37
C ALA A 361 2.07 17.53 20.93
N ARG A 362 1.95 16.84 19.80
CA ARG A 362 0.69 16.33 19.25
C ARG A 362 0.44 14.91 19.76
N ILE A 363 0.06 14.81 21.04
CA ILE A 363 -0.11 13.54 21.74
C ILE A 363 -1.56 13.37 22.22
N THR A 364 -2.16 12.22 21.91
CA THR A 364 -3.48 11.79 22.40
C THR A 364 -3.28 10.65 23.40
N PRO A 365 -3.68 10.82 24.68
CA PRO A 365 -3.50 9.79 25.71
C PRO A 365 -4.54 8.70 25.65
#